data_b9b8407b2b0a8563199540fda7964796
#
_entry.id   b9b8407b2b0a8563199540fda7964796
#
_cell.length_a   1.000
_cell.length_b   1.000
_cell.length_c   1.000
_cell.angle_alpha   90.00
_cell.angle_beta   90.00
_cell.angle_gamma   90.00
#
_symmetry.space_group_name_H-M   'P 1'
#
loop_
_entity.id
_entity.type
_entity.pdbx_description
1 polymer ?
#
loop_
_entity_poly.entity_id
_entity_poly.type
_entity_poly.pdbx_seq_one_letter_code
_entity_poly.pdbx_strand_id
1 'polypeptide(L)'
;MKDFHGLVQRAADSRRLLAERHDAFTELVAGFQDMAFAYAYVALGDFYLAEDAAQEAFITAWQRLGQLRQPEAFPRWLRRIVRTQCHRLTRGKRLMIVPLEVGEKTEAVSPDPHVAAEQREFQSRMIEAIKSLPERERQVVTLFYINEYTQADIGEFLQVPVSTVNKRLYTARQRLKESAVVEMFKDNLRRKRPSRDESFAGKVDARLRPFIEKDWTTISALTPVTEQSDREGSELWLRNRREFNETSYIRRHYVAEHSETGQLLGYGSIEQTVYLPRYRLILVIAPEWLRQGVGRLLLDQLMNDLREVDAVTATFRDYESSSEVQSLLKEYGFAETMRLQDLRLAVAETDLSPFLTVMERVKAMGITISTLRQERQREPRYLEKLYELTTRLKEDDPARDFFQPPSYYEREARLWLERPYVLEDAYFIARDGDDYIGVTDLNLLEEMPQSLSTGFTGVRREYRRQGVATALKAHAVQYARQHGFRTIRAFNRPEHSTLLALNKRLGFRHSYSHVTLEKCLREVVEVQPGVYDKYSGHYRDERRPELLFAVKKEQGRLTLECIGQKVELFPMSEASFFTKPFYGEFTFIVDEAGQVTHLDSRVRGLNQPEIHLHAKKIKQSDP
;
A
#
# COMPACT_ATOMS: atom_id res chain seq x y z
N MET A 1 13.09 36.95 -17.56
CA MET A 1 12.62 35.99 -18.58
C MET A 1 12.46 36.75 -19.90
N LYS A 2 13.26 36.41 -20.90
CA LYS A 2 13.20 37.08 -22.21
C LYS A 2 12.08 36.43 -23.04
N ASP A 3 11.11 37.23 -23.44
CA ASP A 3 10.06 36.95 -24.44
C ASP A 3 9.07 35.80 -24.22
N PHE A 4 8.47 35.71 -23.04
CA PHE A 4 7.36 34.78 -22.82
C PHE A 4 6.05 35.20 -23.55
N HIS A 5 5.95 36.43 -24.00
CA HIS A 5 4.76 36.94 -24.71
C HIS A 5 4.54 36.17 -26.02
N GLY A 6 5.62 35.98 -26.80
CA GLY A 6 5.58 35.20 -28.03
C GLY A 6 5.26 33.74 -27.80
N LEU A 7 5.74 33.15 -26.69
CA LEU A 7 5.41 31.81 -26.29
C LEU A 7 3.91 31.64 -25.95
N VAL A 8 3.34 32.58 -25.16
CA VAL A 8 1.91 32.57 -24.83
C VAL A 8 1.06 32.66 -26.09
N GLN A 9 1.42 33.54 -27.02
CA GLN A 9 0.69 33.71 -28.28
C GLN A 9 0.74 32.43 -29.11
N ARG A 10 1.92 31.83 -29.27
CA ARG A 10 2.09 30.54 -30.01
C ARG A 10 1.30 29.41 -29.37
N ALA A 11 1.37 29.27 -28.07
CA ALA A 11 0.67 28.21 -27.34
C ALA A 11 -0.87 28.37 -27.34
N ALA A 12 -1.37 29.63 -27.35
CA ALA A 12 -2.80 29.93 -27.36
C ALA A 12 -3.44 29.86 -28.76
N ASP A 13 -2.68 29.98 -29.85
CA ASP A 13 -3.20 30.05 -31.23
C ASP A 13 -3.71 28.67 -31.70
N SER A 14 -5.03 28.47 -31.66
CA SER A 14 -5.69 27.23 -32.09
C SER A 14 -5.52 26.87 -33.57
N ARG A 15 -5.02 27.77 -34.40
CA ARG A 15 -4.75 27.54 -35.84
C ARG A 15 -3.40 26.87 -36.09
N ARG A 16 -2.50 26.83 -35.09
CA ARG A 16 -1.22 26.16 -35.16
C ARG A 16 -1.36 24.66 -34.89
N LEU A 17 -0.38 23.90 -35.38
CA LEU A 17 -0.27 22.47 -35.08
C LEU A 17 -0.18 22.27 -33.57
N LEU A 18 -0.80 21.22 -33.07
CA LEU A 18 -0.81 20.92 -31.64
C LEU A 18 0.62 20.78 -31.07
N ALA A 19 1.53 20.15 -31.81
CA ALA A 19 2.93 20.03 -31.44
C ALA A 19 3.62 21.40 -31.23
N GLU A 20 3.44 22.35 -32.16
CA GLU A 20 4.02 23.70 -32.03
C GLU A 20 3.47 24.46 -30.82
N ARG A 21 2.18 24.28 -30.54
CA ARG A 21 1.53 24.88 -29.36
C ARG A 21 2.06 24.29 -28.08
N HIS A 22 2.29 22.99 -28.09
CA HIS A 22 2.80 22.25 -26.95
C HIS A 22 4.25 22.62 -26.65
N ASP A 23 5.12 22.66 -27.66
CA ASP A 23 6.52 23.10 -27.52
C ASP A 23 6.60 24.50 -26.90
N ALA A 24 5.77 25.43 -27.39
CA ALA A 24 5.72 26.77 -26.83
C ALA A 24 5.22 26.78 -25.37
N PHE A 25 4.29 25.90 -25.02
CA PHE A 25 3.82 25.79 -23.63
C PHE A 25 4.85 25.12 -22.72
N THR A 26 5.57 24.11 -23.20
CA THR A 26 6.68 23.46 -22.47
C THR A 26 7.77 24.46 -22.11
N GLU A 27 8.12 25.36 -23.05
CA GLU A 27 9.02 26.48 -22.76
C GLU A 27 8.46 27.45 -21.69
N LEU A 28 7.14 27.70 -21.68
CA LEU A 28 6.49 28.46 -20.60
C LEU A 28 6.57 27.73 -19.25
N VAL A 29 6.32 26.43 -19.24
CA VAL A 29 6.47 25.60 -18.01
C VAL A 29 7.90 25.70 -17.51
N ALA A 30 8.90 25.45 -18.34
CA ALA A 30 10.32 25.53 -17.97
C ALA A 30 10.70 26.92 -17.41
N GLY A 31 10.10 27.99 -17.94
CA GLY A 31 10.36 29.37 -17.49
C GLY A 31 9.69 29.75 -16.17
N PHE A 32 8.54 29.14 -15.84
CA PHE A 32 7.71 29.54 -14.69
C PHE A 32 7.58 28.47 -13.60
N GLN A 33 8.04 27.24 -13.81
CA GLN A 33 7.84 26.11 -12.89
C GLN A 33 8.39 26.39 -11.48
N ASP A 34 9.60 26.93 -11.40
CA ASP A 34 10.23 27.20 -10.11
C ASP A 34 9.51 28.33 -9.35
N MET A 35 8.96 29.32 -10.09
CA MET A 35 8.23 30.41 -9.50
C MET A 35 6.84 29.96 -8.99
N ALA A 36 6.16 29.11 -9.75
CA ALA A 36 4.91 28.50 -9.37
C ALA A 36 5.08 27.61 -8.13
N PHE A 37 6.11 26.75 -8.15
CA PHE A 37 6.47 25.91 -7.03
C PHE A 37 6.80 26.72 -5.76
N ALA A 38 7.67 27.72 -5.87
CA ALA A 38 8.05 28.54 -4.73
C ALA A 38 6.84 29.24 -4.09
N TYR A 39 5.92 29.75 -4.93
CA TYR A 39 4.70 30.37 -4.45
C TYR A 39 3.80 29.36 -3.72
N ALA A 40 3.64 28.15 -4.27
CA ALA A 40 2.87 27.08 -3.64
C ALA A 40 3.51 26.62 -2.34
N TYR A 41 4.84 26.46 -2.29
CA TYR A 41 5.58 26.07 -1.10
C TYR A 41 5.42 27.04 0.06
N VAL A 42 5.43 28.33 -0.22
CA VAL A 42 5.14 29.36 0.80
C VAL A 42 3.74 29.22 1.39
N ALA A 43 2.76 28.86 0.54
CA ALA A 43 1.36 28.74 0.95
C ALA A 43 1.08 27.44 1.73
N LEU A 44 1.72 26.32 1.34
CA LEU A 44 1.41 24.98 1.84
C LEU A 44 2.40 24.50 2.91
N GLY A 45 3.65 24.98 2.87
CA GLY A 45 4.71 24.56 3.80
C GLY A 45 5.19 23.13 3.64
N ASP A 46 4.71 22.44 2.62
CA ASP A 46 5.03 21.07 2.27
C ASP A 46 5.56 21.02 0.83
N PHE A 47 6.68 20.31 0.64
CA PHE A 47 7.37 20.26 -0.65
C PHE A 47 6.52 19.55 -1.71
N TYR A 48 5.96 18.41 -1.37
CA TYR A 48 5.21 17.57 -2.30
C TYR A 48 3.86 18.21 -2.68
N LEU A 49 3.15 18.73 -1.68
CA LEU A 49 1.91 19.47 -1.95
C LEU A 49 2.17 20.73 -2.78
N ALA A 50 3.32 21.35 -2.63
CA ALA A 50 3.70 22.52 -3.43
C ALA A 50 4.00 22.15 -4.88
N GLU A 51 4.67 21.03 -5.09
CA GLU A 51 4.93 20.48 -6.41
C GLU A 51 3.63 20.11 -7.11
N ASP A 52 2.74 19.38 -6.43
CA ASP A 52 1.42 19.01 -6.95
C ASP A 52 0.58 20.25 -7.32
N ALA A 53 0.55 21.26 -6.42
CA ALA A 53 -0.18 22.49 -6.68
C ALA A 53 0.37 23.25 -7.90
N ALA A 54 1.68 23.24 -8.11
CA ALA A 54 2.31 23.89 -9.25
C ALA A 54 2.01 23.13 -10.55
N GLN A 55 2.08 21.80 -10.54
CA GLN A 55 1.76 20.95 -11.70
C GLN A 55 0.29 21.11 -12.11
N GLU A 56 -0.64 20.96 -11.17
CA GLU A 56 -2.07 21.14 -11.38
C GLU A 56 -2.39 22.56 -11.92
N ALA A 57 -1.62 23.54 -11.50
CA ALA A 57 -1.77 24.90 -12.02
C ALA A 57 -1.37 25.00 -13.49
N PHE A 58 -0.31 24.32 -13.93
CA PHE A 58 0.08 24.30 -15.34
C PHE A 58 -0.91 23.52 -16.19
N ILE A 59 -1.41 22.37 -15.73
CA ILE A 59 -2.47 21.61 -16.41
C ILE A 59 -3.71 22.50 -16.61
N THR A 60 -4.14 23.19 -15.54
CA THR A 60 -5.26 24.14 -15.62
C THR A 60 -4.95 25.32 -16.54
N ALA A 61 -3.71 25.81 -16.55
CA ALA A 61 -3.27 26.89 -17.42
C ALA A 61 -3.32 26.47 -18.90
N TRP A 62 -2.82 25.27 -19.25
CA TRP A 62 -2.92 24.73 -20.59
C TRP A 62 -4.36 24.66 -21.09
N GLN A 63 -5.25 24.05 -20.29
CA GLN A 63 -6.66 23.89 -20.63
C GLN A 63 -7.41 25.20 -20.83
N ARG A 64 -6.96 26.29 -20.19
CA ARG A 64 -7.62 27.60 -20.19
C ARG A 64 -6.83 28.69 -20.90
N LEU A 65 -5.71 28.35 -21.53
CA LEU A 65 -4.81 29.34 -22.13
C LEU A 65 -5.50 30.19 -23.20
N GLY A 66 -6.41 29.61 -23.98
CA GLY A 66 -7.23 30.35 -24.94
C GLY A 66 -8.16 31.41 -24.35
N GLN A 67 -8.38 31.44 -23.03
CA GLN A 67 -9.15 32.48 -22.33
C GLN A 67 -8.31 33.69 -21.94
N LEU A 68 -6.98 33.56 -22.05
CA LEU A 68 -6.05 34.66 -21.71
C LEU A 68 -6.00 35.68 -22.87
N ARG A 69 -6.61 36.81 -22.65
CA ARG A 69 -6.73 37.86 -23.69
C ARG A 69 -5.43 38.67 -23.92
N GLN A 70 -4.61 38.79 -22.88
CA GLN A 70 -3.38 39.59 -22.89
C GLN A 70 -2.20 38.69 -22.49
N PRO A 71 -1.26 38.38 -23.38
CA PRO A 71 -0.09 37.53 -23.08
C PRO A 71 0.73 38.03 -21.89
N GLU A 72 0.82 39.36 -21.73
CA GLU A 72 1.54 39.99 -20.62
C GLU A 72 0.97 39.65 -19.25
N ALA A 73 -0.30 39.28 -19.19
CA ALA A 73 -0.97 38.94 -17.95
C ALA A 73 -0.68 37.48 -17.49
N PHE A 74 0.07 36.68 -18.28
CA PHE A 74 0.33 35.26 -17.98
C PHE A 74 0.92 35.04 -16.60
N PRO A 75 1.96 35.72 -16.11
CA PRO A 75 2.54 35.45 -14.79
C PRO A 75 1.52 35.67 -13.66
N ARG A 76 0.74 36.74 -13.75
CA ARG A 76 -0.34 37.05 -12.78
C ARG A 76 -1.45 36.01 -12.82
N TRP A 77 -1.84 35.62 -14.02
CA TRP A 77 -2.91 34.65 -14.24
C TRP A 77 -2.51 33.27 -13.74
N LEU A 78 -1.29 32.82 -14.04
CA LEU A 78 -0.72 31.58 -13.52
C LEU A 78 -0.68 31.57 -11.99
N ARG A 79 -0.16 32.63 -11.37
CA ARG A 79 -0.16 32.78 -9.90
C ARG A 79 -1.55 32.62 -9.29
N ARG A 80 -2.58 33.18 -9.93
CA ARG A 80 -3.96 33.04 -9.46
C ARG A 80 -4.43 31.60 -9.52
N ILE A 81 -4.03 30.86 -10.55
CA ILE A 81 -4.33 29.43 -10.68
C ILE A 81 -3.61 28.66 -9.58
N VAL A 82 -2.30 28.86 -9.38
CA VAL A 82 -1.52 28.21 -8.31
C VAL A 82 -2.19 28.45 -6.95
N ARG A 83 -2.57 29.69 -6.63
CA ARG A 83 -3.28 30.00 -5.39
C ARG A 83 -4.58 29.22 -5.25
N THR A 84 -5.32 29.05 -6.33
CA THR A 84 -6.57 28.28 -6.33
C THR A 84 -6.31 26.81 -6.04
N GLN A 85 -5.26 26.22 -6.61
CA GLN A 85 -4.87 24.84 -6.34
C GLN A 85 -4.41 24.67 -4.89
N CYS A 86 -3.61 25.59 -4.34
CA CYS A 86 -3.24 25.57 -2.92
C CYS A 86 -4.48 25.59 -2.01
N HIS A 87 -5.47 26.44 -2.32
CA HIS A 87 -6.72 26.47 -1.55
C HIS A 87 -7.55 25.19 -1.67
N ARG A 88 -7.52 24.50 -2.81
CA ARG A 88 -8.20 23.20 -2.98
C ARG A 88 -7.57 22.14 -2.07
N LEU A 89 -6.24 22.09 -2.00
CA LEU A 89 -5.50 21.15 -1.16
C LEU A 89 -5.67 21.42 0.35
N THR A 90 -5.97 22.68 0.72
CA THR A 90 -6.19 23.05 2.13
C THR A 90 -7.65 23.03 2.59
N ARG A 91 -8.63 22.96 1.66
CA ARG A 91 -10.05 22.87 1.99
C ARG A 91 -10.37 21.52 2.65
N GLY A 92 -10.68 21.55 3.95
CA GLY A 92 -11.06 20.38 4.75
C GLY A 92 -9.95 19.82 5.64
N LYS A 93 -8.73 20.38 5.58
CA LYS A 93 -7.66 20.05 6.54
C LYS A 93 -7.38 21.27 7.42
N ARG A 94 -7.72 21.19 8.73
CA ARG A 94 -6.89 21.87 9.73
C ARG A 94 -5.53 21.22 9.60
N LEU A 95 -4.58 21.92 9.01
CA LEU A 95 -3.19 21.48 8.95
C LEU A 95 -2.69 21.40 10.40
N MET A 96 -2.76 20.21 11.00
CA MET A 96 -1.86 19.88 12.08
C MET A 96 -0.47 19.83 11.45
N ILE A 97 0.37 20.74 11.85
CA ILE A 97 1.78 20.79 11.48
C ILE A 97 2.44 19.59 12.17
N VAL A 98 2.52 18.47 11.46
CA VAL A 98 3.33 17.34 11.89
C VAL A 98 4.77 17.68 11.49
N PRO A 99 5.76 17.56 12.40
CA PRO A 99 7.16 17.73 12.04
C PRO A 99 7.53 16.71 10.97
N LEU A 100 8.16 17.16 9.90
CA LEU A 100 8.63 16.34 8.80
C LEU A 100 9.79 15.46 9.31
N GLU A 101 9.53 14.20 9.60
CA GLU A 101 10.60 13.20 9.67
C GLU A 101 11.05 12.91 8.24
N VAL A 102 12.12 13.57 7.85
CA VAL A 102 12.79 13.35 6.57
C VAL A 102 13.57 12.05 6.65
N GLY A 103 12.95 10.98 6.18
CA GLY A 103 13.64 9.71 5.91
C GLY A 103 14.35 9.76 4.56
N GLU A 104 15.52 10.37 4.48
CA GLU A 104 16.43 10.15 3.35
C GLU A 104 17.35 8.96 3.67
N LYS A 105 17.14 7.85 2.96
CA LYS A 105 18.23 6.91 2.68
C LYS A 105 18.67 7.14 1.23
N THR A 106 19.56 8.07 1.04
CA THR A 106 20.50 8.04 -0.06
C THR A 106 21.71 7.23 0.43
N GLU A 107 22.06 6.16 -0.26
CA GLU A 107 23.35 5.50 -0.09
C GLU A 107 24.47 6.47 -0.50
N ALA A 108 25.01 7.15 0.48
CA ALA A 108 26.32 7.77 0.45
C ALA A 108 26.92 7.54 1.83
N VAL A 109 28.08 6.90 1.84
CA VAL A 109 29.07 6.83 2.93
C VAL A 109 28.53 7.38 4.26
N SER A 110 28.28 6.47 5.20
CA SER A 110 27.72 6.73 6.52
C SER A 110 28.43 7.91 7.21
N PRO A 111 27.79 9.08 7.35
CA PRO A 111 28.27 10.07 8.30
C PRO A 111 27.92 9.59 9.71
N ASP A 112 28.78 9.87 10.66
CA ASP A 112 28.59 9.67 12.09
C ASP A 112 27.14 10.02 12.48
N PRO A 113 26.39 9.15 13.19
CA PRO A 113 25.01 9.40 13.60
C PRO A 113 24.80 10.74 14.33
N HIS A 114 25.82 11.25 15.02
CA HIS A 114 25.82 12.57 15.65
C HIS A 114 25.73 13.71 14.63
N VAL A 115 26.51 13.64 13.55
CA VAL A 115 26.51 14.67 12.50
C VAL A 115 25.17 14.68 11.73
N ALA A 116 24.56 13.50 11.53
CA ALA A 116 23.24 13.39 10.91
C ALA A 116 22.10 13.95 11.80
N ALA A 117 22.21 13.79 13.12
CA ALA A 117 21.26 14.34 14.08
C ALA A 117 21.36 15.87 14.18
N GLU A 118 22.58 16.42 14.23
CA GLU A 118 22.81 17.87 14.23
C GLU A 118 22.33 18.54 12.95
N GLN A 119 22.52 17.91 11.78
CA GLN A 119 21.99 18.41 10.51
C GLN A 119 20.47 18.42 10.48
N ARG A 120 19.80 17.40 11.03
CA ARG A 120 18.33 17.34 11.12
C ARG A 120 17.78 18.42 12.05
N GLU A 121 18.37 18.60 13.20
CA GLU A 121 17.96 19.62 14.17
C GLU A 121 18.15 21.02 13.60
N PHE A 122 19.25 21.28 12.91
CA PHE A 122 19.52 22.54 12.25
C PHE A 122 18.54 22.82 11.10
N GLN A 123 18.20 21.81 10.27
CA GLN A 123 17.19 21.91 9.21
C GLN A 123 15.80 22.25 9.77
N SER A 124 15.42 21.62 10.88
CA SER A 124 14.15 21.89 11.56
C SER A 124 14.08 23.34 12.06
N ARG A 125 15.13 23.83 12.69
CA ARG A 125 15.23 25.23 13.15
C ARG A 125 15.18 26.23 12.02
N MET A 126 15.78 25.91 10.88
CA MET A 126 15.76 26.76 9.68
C MET A 126 14.35 26.89 9.09
N ILE A 127 13.64 25.78 8.95
CA ILE A 127 12.25 25.77 8.47
C ILE A 127 11.33 26.56 9.40
N GLU A 128 11.53 26.43 10.71
CA GLU A 128 10.79 27.20 11.71
C GLU A 128 11.09 28.71 11.61
N ALA A 129 12.34 29.09 11.43
CA ALA A 129 12.71 30.49 11.28
C ALA A 129 12.03 31.14 10.06
N ILE A 130 11.95 30.43 8.93
CA ILE A 130 11.27 30.92 7.73
C ILE A 130 9.74 30.91 7.91
N LYS A 131 9.19 29.89 8.55
CA LYS A 131 7.76 29.83 8.90
C LYS A 131 7.35 30.96 9.84
N SER A 132 8.25 31.44 10.67
CA SER A 132 8.01 32.57 11.58
C SER A 132 7.94 33.92 10.86
N LEU A 133 8.42 34.04 9.62
CA LEU A 133 8.31 35.25 8.83
C LEU A 133 6.85 35.52 8.43
N PRO A 134 6.38 36.78 8.44
CA PRO A 134 5.10 37.13 7.85
C PRO A 134 5.01 36.67 6.39
N GLU A 135 3.83 36.20 5.98
CA GLU A 135 3.60 35.61 4.65
C GLU A 135 4.19 36.44 3.50
N ARG A 136 4.01 37.75 3.53
CA ARG A 136 4.51 38.65 2.50
C ARG A 136 6.03 38.73 2.41
N GLU A 137 6.73 38.58 3.53
CA GLU A 137 8.20 38.55 3.59
C GLU A 137 8.72 37.17 3.18
N ARG A 138 8.08 36.13 3.67
CA ARG A 138 8.36 34.75 3.31
C ARG A 138 8.27 34.50 1.81
N GLN A 139 7.21 35.03 1.14
CA GLN A 139 7.05 34.94 -0.31
C GLN A 139 8.25 35.52 -1.06
N VAL A 140 8.68 36.73 -0.70
CA VAL A 140 9.77 37.41 -1.39
C VAL A 140 11.11 36.73 -1.13
N VAL A 141 11.37 36.26 0.11
CA VAL A 141 12.59 35.55 0.48
C VAL A 141 12.69 34.25 -0.30
N THR A 142 11.61 33.47 -0.34
CA THR A 142 11.59 32.18 -1.03
C THR A 142 11.82 32.36 -2.54
N LEU A 143 11.14 33.29 -3.20
CA LEU A 143 11.34 33.57 -4.62
C LEU A 143 12.74 34.12 -4.94
N PHE A 144 13.31 34.96 -4.10
CA PHE A 144 14.63 35.55 -4.33
C PHE A 144 15.77 34.54 -4.18
N TYR A 145 15.69 33.64 -3.17
CA TYR A 145 16.76 32.70 -2.88
C TYR A 145 16.66 31.35 -3.60
N ILE A 146 15.46 30.99 -4.13
CA ILE A 146 15.30 29.73 -4.88
C ILE A 146 15.96 29.81 -6.26
N ASN A 147 15.78 30.93 -7.01
CA ASN A 147 16.01 30.92 -8.45
C ASN A 147 16.83 32.06 -9.00
N GLU A 148 17.46 32.86 -8.17
CA GLU A 148 18.19 34.05 -8.62
C GLU A 148 17.32 35.01 -9.48
N TYR A 149 16.00 34.96 -9.28
CA TYR A 149 15.11 35.89 -9.94
C TYR A 149 15.51 37.32 -9.56
N THR A 150 15.51 38.19 -10.56
CA THR A 150 15.75 39.58 -10.29
C THR A 150 14.58 40.16 -9.46
N GLN A 151 14.85 41.17 -8.69
CA GLN A 151 13.80 41.85 -7.90
C GLN A 151 12.67 42.40 -8.81
N ALA A 152 12.99 42.63 -10.08
CA ALA A 152 12.02 43.03 -11.10
C ALA A 152 11.07 41.86 -11.46
N ASP A 153 11.60 40.65 -11.70
CA ASP A 153 10.80 39.45 -11.99
C ASP A 153 9.87 39.13 -10.83
N ILE A 154 10.36 39.23 -9.59
CA ILE A 154 9.56 39.03 -8.37
C ILE A 154 8.47 40.07 -8.23
N GLY A 155 8.81 41.34 -8.53
CA GLY A 155 7.86 42.45 -8.50
C GLY A 155 6.72 42.23 -9.50
N GLU A 156 7.05 41.84 -10.71
CA GLU A 156 6.09 41.50 -11.77
C GLU A 156 5.19 40.32 -11.37
N PHE A 157 5.77 39.23 -10.90
CA PHE A 157 5.02 38.05 -10.48
C PHE A 157 4.11 38.30 -9.27
N LEU A 158 4.61 38.98 -8.24
CA LEU A 158 3.84 39.32 -7.02
C LEU A 158 2.96 40.58 -7.19
N GLN A 159 3.11 41.32 -8.27
CA GLN A 159 2.43 42.59 -8.54
C GLN A 159 2.66 43.64 -7.44
N VAL A 160 3.92 43.82 -7.10
CA VAL A 160 4.35 44.85 -6.17
C VAL A 160 5.53 45.62 -6.77
N PRO A 161 5.69 46.91 -6.46
CA PRO A 161 6.85 47.67 -6.90
C PRO A 161 8.17 47.02 -6.44
N VAL A 162 9.22 47.14 -7.25
CA VAL A 162 10.56 46.62 -6.92
C VAL A 162 11.05 47.18 -5.57
N SER A 163 10.74 48.43 -5.27
CA SER A 163 11.03 49.05 -3.97
C SER A 163 10.37 48.29 -2.79
N THR A 164 9.18 47.75 -2.99
CA THR A 164 8.47 46.93 -2.00
C THR A 164 9.14 45.56 -1.84
N VAL A 165 9.59 44.95 -2.94
CA VAL A 165 10.36 43.70 -2.92
C VAL A 165 11.64 43.92 -2.09
N ASN A 166 12.39 45.00 -2.38
CA ASN A 166 13.61 45.35 -1.64
C ASN A 166 13.35 45.56 -0.15
N LYS A 167 12.32 46.31 0.21
CA LYS A 167 11.96 46.55 1.60
C LYS A 167 11.64 45.22 2.33
N ARG A 168 10.86 44.36 1.70
CA ARG A 168 10.51 43.04 2.29
C ARG A 168 11.72 42.14 2.44
N LEU A 169 12.64 42.10 1.45
CA LEU A 169 13.89 41.36 1.55
C LEU A 169 14.76 41.89 2.69
N TYR A 170 14.89 43.22 2.81
CA TYR A 170 15.65 43.82 3.88
C TYR A 170 15.08 43.47 5.27
N THR A 171 13.76 43.66 5.45
CA THR A 171 13.09 43.35 6.73
C THR A 171 13.19 41.89 7.09
N ALA A 172 13.01 40.98 6.13
CA ALA A 172 13.12 39.53 6.35
C ALA A 172 14.55 39.13 6.77
N ARG A 173 15.59 39.72 6.13
CA ARG A 173 17.01 39.47 6.51
C ARG A 173 17.29 39.92 7.93
N GLN A 174 16.75 41.07 8.35
CA GLN A 174 16.89 41.56 9.72
C GLN A 174 16.23 40.65 10.75
N ARG A 175 15.10 40.03 10.40
CA ARG A 175 14.37 39.10 11.28
C ARG A 175 15.04 37.76 11.37
N LEU A 176 15.65 37.26 10.31
CA LEU A 176 16.36 35.97 10.28
C LEU A 176 17.70 35.98 11.01
N LYS A 177 18.24 37.14 11.38
CA LYS A 177 19.43 37.44 12.23
C LYS A 177 20.72 36.65 11.97
N GLU A 178 20.75 35.57 11.18
CA GLU A 178 21.93 34.75 10.95
C GLU A 178 22.18 34.51 9.44
N SER A 179 23.35 34.91 8.98
CA SER A 179 23.83 34.77 7.60
C SER A 179 23.90 33.30 7.15
N ALA A 180 24.24 32.39 8.06
CA ALA A 180 24.38 30.96 7.78
C ALA A 180 23.04 30.28 7.43
N VAL A 181 21.95 30.67 8.07
CA VAL A 181 20.60 30.14 7.80
C VAL A 181 20.15 30.47 6.38
N VAL A 182 20.46 31.67 5.90
CA VAL A 182 20.10 32.13 4.55
C VAL A 182 20.90 31.38 3.48
N GLU A 183 22.18 31.09 3.71
CA GLU A 183 23.04 30.40 2.75
C GLU A 183 22.64 28.91 2.60
N MET A 184 22.37 28.22 3.71
CA MET A 184 21.90 26.82 3.68
C MET A 184 20.47 26.69 3.10
N PHE A 185 19.60 27.70 3.29
CA PHE A 185 18.29 27.76 2.66
C PHE A 185 18.40 27.84 1.15
N LYS A 186 19.33 28.67 0.65
CA LYS A 186 19.62 28.72 -0.80
C LYS A 186 20.01 27.34 -1.34
N ASP A 187 20.91 26.64 -0.67
CA ASP A 187 21.42 25.36 -1.14
C ASP A 187 20.37 24.26 -1.13
N ASN A 188 19.54 24.19 -0.08
CA ASN A 188 18.49 23.16 0.04
C ASN A 188 17.38 23.36 -1.01
N LEU A 189 16.87 24.57 -1.16
CA LEU A 189 15.85 24.87 -2.17
C LEU A 189 16.40 24.84 -3.60
N ARG A 190 17.67 25.22 -3.82
CA ARG A 190 18.33 25.09 -5.13
C ARG A 190 18.47 23.63 -5.57
N ARG A 191 18.67 22.69 -4.64
CA ARG A 191 18.75 21.26 -4.95
C ARG A 191 17.39 20.66 -5.31
N LYS A 192 16.32 21.18 -4.72
CA LYS A 192 14.95 20.63 -4.81
C LYS A 192 14.02 21.42 -5.77
N ARG A 193 14.55 22.41 -6.52
CA ARG A 193 13.71 23.16 -7.46
C ARG A 193 13.29 22.34 -8.68
N PRO A 194 12.06 22.50 -9.19
CA PRO A 194 11.55 21.77 -10.35
C PRO A 194 12.42 21.88 -11.61
N SER A 195 13.10 23.00 -11.86
CA SER A 195 13.98 23.18 -13.02
C SER A 195 15.23 22.29 -13.02
N ARG A 196 15.55 21.62 -11.91
CA ARG A 196 16.58 20.57 -11.84
C ARG A 196 16.03 19.18 -12.04
N ASP A 197 14.74 19.02 -12.02
CA ASP A 197 14.05 17.80 -12.39
C ASP A 197 13.63 17.90 -13.86
N GLU A 198 14.43 17.34 -14.74
CA GLU A 198 14.16 17.35 -16.20
C GLU A 198 12.79 16.76 -16.55
N SER A 199 12.20 16.02 -15.62
CA SER A 199 10.90 15.38 -15.78
C SER A 199 9.71 16.29 -15.41
N PHE A 200 9.91 17.47 -14.78
CA PHE A 200 8.80 18.30 -14.29
C PHE A 200 7.85 18.74 -15.42
N ALA A 201 8.39 19.16 -16.55
CA ALA A 201 7.58 19.55 -17.71
C ALA A 201 6.84 18.35 -18.33
N GLY A 202 7.49 17.17 -18.38
CA GLY A 202 6.88 15.92 -18.86
C GLY A 202 5.70 15.43 -18.02
N LYS A 203 5.67 15.78 -16.72
CA LYS A 203 4.56 15.43 -15.82
C LYS A 203 3.21 16.05 -16.22
N VAL A 204 3.23 17.08 -17.07
CA VAL A 204 2.03 17.78 -17.57
C VAL A 204 1.40 17.08 -18.77
N ASP A 205 2.11 16.12 -19.39
CA ASP A 205 1.73 15.50 -20.66
C ASP A 205 0.96 14.17 -20.53
N ALA A 206 0.65 13.75 -19.33
CA ALA A 206 -0.09 12.52 -19.07
C ALA A 206 -1.58 12.79 -18.83
N ARG A 207 -2.45 11.96 -19.41
CA ARG A 207 -3.89 11.97 -19.14
C ARG A 207 -4.37 10.59 -18.72
N LEU A 208 -5.40 10.54 -17.88
CA LEU A 208 -6.09 9.31 -17.52
C LEU A 208 -7.20 8.98 -18.50
N ARG A 209 -7.34 7.73 -18.82
CA ARG A 209 -8.51 7.16 -19.48
C ARG A 209 -8.90 5.83 -18.84
N PRO A 210 -10.17 5.39 -19.03
CA PRO A 210 -10.56 4.04 -18.68
C PRO A 210 -9.69 3.00 -19.41
N PHE A 211 -9.40 1.91 -18.70
CA PHE A 211 -8.73 0.76 -19.26
C PHE A 211 -9.57 0.10 -20.36
N ILE A 212 -8.93 -0.37 -21.42
CA ILE A 212 -9.53 -1.20 -22.46
C ILE A 212 -8.72 -2.47 -22.65
N GLU A 213 -9.36 -3.53 -23.12
CA GLU A 213 -8.79 -4.87 -23.17
C GLU A 213 -7.45 -4.99 -23.90
N LYS A 214 -7.26 -4.25 -24.99
CA LYS A 214 -6.00 -4.23 -25.74
C LYS A 214 -4.79 -3.70 -24.95
N ASP A 215 -5.04 -2.99 -23.84
CA ASP A 215 -3.95 -2.43 -23.03
C ASP A 215 -3.17 -3.50 -22.27
N TRP A 216 -3.75 -4.69 -22.08
CA TRP A 216 -3.11 -5.78 -21.33
C TRP A 216 -1.73 -6.16 -21.86
N THR A 217 -1.58 -6.24 -23.17
CA THR A 217 -0.29 -6.61 -23.80
C THR A 217 0.82 -5.62 -23.45
N THR A 218 0.48 -4.33 -23.40
CA THR A 218 1.45 -3.29 -23.04
C THR A 218 1.70 -3.25 -21.54
N ILE A 219 0.65 -3.41 -20.71
CA ILE A 219 0.77 -3.41 -19.24
C ILE A 219 1.64 -4.57 -18.77
N SER A 220 1.45 -5.77 -19.33
CA SER A 220 2.27 -6.93 -18.98
C SER A 220 3.75 -6.71 -19.31
N ALA A 221 4.04 -6.01 -20.41
CA ALA A 221 5.41 -5.66 -20.78
C ALA A 221 6.05 -4.60 -19.85
N LEU A 222 5.24 -3.76 -19.18
CA LEU A 222 5.71 -2.76 -18.22
C LEU A 222 5.96 -3.33 -16.83
N THR A 223 5.38 -4.49 -16.51
CA THR A 223 5.53 -5.10 -15.17
C THR A 223 6.98 -5.53 -14.98
N PRO A 224 7.68 -5.04 -13.93
CA PRO A 224 9.06 -5.43 -13.66
C PRO A 224 9.12 -6.93 -13.37
N VAL A 225 9.89 -7.67 -14.15
CA VAL A 225 10.04 -9.11 -13.97
C VAL A 225 11.51 -9.44 -13.81
N THR A 226 11.84 -10.18 -12.76
CA THR A 226 13.23 -10.53 -12.44
C THR A 226 13.78 -11.66 -13.31
N GLU A 227 12.91 -12.46 -13.96
CA GLU A 227 13.28 -13.56 -14.86
C GLU A 227 12.24 -13.75 -15.98
N GLN A 228 12.64 -14.36 -17.11
CA GLN A 228 11.75 -14.59 -18.26
C GLN A 228 10.55 -15.50 -17.90
N SER A 229 10.74 -16.48 -17.01
CA SER A 229 9.69 -17.35 -16.48
C SER A 229 8.65 -16.57 -15.65
N ASP A 230 9.08 -15.53 -14.96
CA ASP A 230 8.18 -14.67 -14.18
C ASP A 230 7.36 -13.73 -15.07
N ARG A 231 7.86 -13.41 -16.29
CA ARG A 231 7.14 -12.59 -17.28
C ARG A 231 5.95 -13.33 -17.88
N GLU A 232 6.15 -14.57 -18.31
CA GLU A 232 5.08 -15.44 -18.81
C GLU A 232 4.02 -15.66 -17.72
N GLY A 233 4.46 -15.82 -16.47
CA GLY A 233 3.60 -15.91 -15.32
C GLY A 233 2.79 -14.65 -15.05
N SER A 234 3.40 -13.49 -15.19
CA SER A 234 2.71 -12.20 -15.00
C SER A 234 1.62 -11.98 -16.04
N GLU A 235 1.87 -12.33 -17.31
CA GLU A 235 0.86 -12.26 -18.37
C GLU A 235 -0.31 -13.20 -18.11
N LEU A 236 -0.05 -14.44 -17.74
CA LEU A 236 -1.08 -15.42 -17.44
C LEU A 236 -1.86 -15.06 -16.16
N TRP A 237 -1.18 -14.56 -15.12
CA TRP A 237 -1.80 -14.07 -13.90
C TRP A 237 -2.74 -12.88 -14.17
N LEU A 238 -2.31 -11.91 -14.98
CA LEU A 238 -3.14 -10.79 -15.42
C LEU A 238 -4.32 -11.29 -16.28
N ARG A 239 -4.11 -12.32 -17.09
CA ARG A 239 -5.13 -12.92 -17.97
C ARG A 239 -6.13 -13.78 -17.20
N ASN A 240 -5.68 -14.61 -16.25
CA ASN A 240 -6.55 -15.47 -15.43
C ASN A 240 -7.42 -14.66 -14.47
N ARG A 241 -7.03 -13.44 -14.10
CA ARG A 241 -7.90 -12.49 -13.40
C ARG A 241 -9.14 -12.09 -14.18
N ARG A 242 -9.16 -12.30 -15.51
CA ARG A 242 -10.36 -12.10 -16.35
C ARG A 242 -11.43 -13.13 -16.07
N GLU A 243 -11.06 -14.39 -15.83
CA GLU A 243 -11.97 -15.52 -15.72
C GLU A 243 -12.73 -15.54 -14.38
N PHE A 244 -12.21 -14.84 -13.35
CA PHE A 244 -12.94 -14.55 -12.13
C PHE A 244 -13.96 -13.41 -12.35
N ASN A 245 -14.83 -13.59 -13.34
CA ASN A 245 -15.99 -12.74 -13.61
C ASN A 245 -17.12 -13.03 -12.61
N GLU A 246 -16.87 -12.88 -11.33
CA GLU A 246 -17.96 -12.69 -10.39
C GLU A 246 -18.42 -11.23 -10.53
N THR A 247 -19.58 -11.06 -11.12
CA THR A 247 -20.26 -9.77 -11.39
C THR A 247 -20.55 -8.94 -10.14
N SER A 248 -20.15 -9.41 -8.98
CA SER A 248 -20.38 -8.81 -7.66
C SER A 248 -19.20 -8.06 -7.06
N TYR A 249 -18.01 -8.09 -7.70
CA TYR A 249 -16.83 -7.41 -7.17
C TYR A 249 -16.62 -6.03 -7.80
N ILE A 250 -16.38 -5.02 -6.97
CA ILE A 250 -16.03 -3.68 -7.43
C ILE A 250 -14.60 -3.69 -7.95
N ARG A 251 -14.45 -3.31 -9.22
CA ARG A 251 -13.15 -3.14 -9.88
C ARG A 251 -13.17 -1.84 -10.68
N ARG A 252 -12.11 -1.04 -10.55
CA ARG A 252 -11.92 0.16 -11.35
C ARG A 252 -10.50 0.17 -11.88
N HIS A 253 -10.35 0.44 -13.17
CA HIS A 253 -9.09 0.31 -13.89
C HIS A 253 -8.85 1.56 -14.73
N TYR A 254 -7.64 2.10 -14.66
CA TYR A 254 -7.23 3.29 -15.38
C TYR A 254 -5.88 3.10 -16.05
N VAL A 255 -5.69 3.78 -17.16
CA VAL A 255 -4.43 3.88 -17.86
C VAL A 255 -4.03 5.34 -17.90
N ALA A 256 -2.79 5.62 -17.58
CA ALA A 256 -2.15 6.89 -17.88
C ALA A 256 -1.50 6.77 -19.26
N GLU A 257 -1.85 7.67 -20.18
CA GLU A 257 -1.25 7.73 -21.51
C GLU A 257 -0.69 9.11 -21.78
N HIS A 258 0.34 9.17 -22.61
CA HIS A 258 0.89 10.43 -23.08
C HIS A 258 -0.17 11.16 -23.92
N SER A 259 -0.40 12.43 -23.62
CA SER A 259 -1.53 13.19 -24.16
C SER A 259 -1.50 13.29 -25.69
N GLU A 260 -0.31 13.37 -26.29
CA GLU A 260 -0.12 13.52 -27.72
C GLU A 260 0.06 12.19 -28.46
N THR A 261 0.94 11.34 -27.95
CA THR A 261 1.33 10.11 -28.67
C THR A 261 0.39 8.93 -28.40
N GLY A 262 -0.40 9.00 -27.33
CA GLY A 262 -1.22 7.90 -26.85
C GLY A 262 -0.38 6.72 -26.31
N GLN A 263 0.93 6.91 -26.10
CA GLN A 263 1.79 5.90 -25.47
C GLN A 263 1.31 5.62 -24.04
N LEU A 264 1.22 4.34 -23.68
CA LEU A 264 0.87 3.94 -22.34
C LEU A 264 2.05 4.17 -21.39
N LEU A 265 1.83 4.97 -20.35
CA LEU A 265 2.84 5.40 -19.37
C LEU A 265 2.71 4.64 -18.04
N GLY A 266 1.51 4.17 -17.73
CA GLY A 266 1.24 3.44 -16.51
C GLY A 266 -0.20 2.94 -16.42
N TYR A 267 -0.42 2.09 -15.43
CA TYR A 267 -1.70 1.46 -15.14
C TYR A 267 -1.95 1.48 -13.64
N GLY A 268 -3.19 1.71 -13.27
CA GLY A 268 -3.65 1.65 -11.89
C GLY A 268 -5.01 1.00 -11.76
N SER A 269 -5.20 0.20 -10.72
CA SER A 269 -6.51 -0.36 -10.41
C SER A 269 -6.77 -0.48 -8.91
N ILE A 270 -8.05 -0.44 -8.56
CA ILE A 270 -8.55 -0.96 -7.28
C ILE A 270 -9.42 -2.17 -7.54
N GLU A 271 -9.27 -3.17 -6.71
CA GLU A 271 -10.04 -4.41 -6.78
C GLU A 271 -10.51 -4.78 -5.38
N GLN A 272 -11.80 -5.00 -5.24
CA GLN A 272 -12.36 -5.51 -4.01
C GLN A 272 -11.79 -6.90 -3.72
N THR A 273 -11.36 -7.13 -2.49
CA THR A 273 -10.97 -8.48 -2.05
C THR A 273 -12.22 -9.28 -1.63
N VAL A 274 -12.05 -10.57 -1.38
CA VAL A 274 -13.13 -11.45 -0.89
C VAL A 274 -13.80 -10.89 0.38
N TYR A 275 -13.10 -10.06 1.11
CA TYR A 275 -13.59 -9.44 2.35
C TYR A 275 -13.87 -7.96 2.12
N LEU A 276 -15.14 -7.55 2.17
CA LEU A 276 -15.51 -6.14 2.29
C LEU A 276 -15.05 -5.62 3.67
N PRO A 277 -14.62 -4.39 3.77
CA PRO A 277 -14.39 -3.34 2.77
C PRO A 277 -12.91 -3.17 2.44
N ARG A 278 -12.23 -4.25 2.15
CA ARG A 278 -10.81 -4.28 1.80
C ARG A 278 -10.62 -4.29 0.29
N TYR A 279 -9.68 -3.47 -0.17
CA TYR A 279 -9.36 -3.35 -1.58
C TYR A 279 -7.87 -3.60 -1.81
N ARG A 280 -7.57 -4.26 -2.91
CA ARG A 280 -6.22 -4.35 -3.44
C ARG A 280 -6.01 -3.21 -4.43
N LEU A 281 -4.90 -2.51 -4.27
CA LEU A 281 -4.42 -1.51 -5.20
C LEU A 281 -3.31 -2.14 -6.06
N ILE A 282 -3.33 -1.86 -7.35
CA ILE A 282 -2.26 -2.20 -8.29
C ILE A 282 -1.81 -0.89 -8.92
N LEU A 283 -0.51 -0.71 -9.04
CA LEU A 283 0.09 0.46 -9.66
C LEU A 283 1.34 0.00 -10.43
N VAL A 284 1.32 0.17 -11.73
CA VAL A 284 2.42 -0.14 -12.64
C VAL A 284 2.77 1.12 -13.41
N ILE A 285 4.04 1.50 -13.43
CA ILE A 285 4.52 2.70 -14.12
C ILE A 285 5.68 2.28 -15.00
N ALA A 286 5.68 2.73 -16.25
CA ALA A 286 6.80 2.49 -17.16
C ALA A 286 8.08 3.06 -16.55
N PRO A 287 9.21 2.32 -16.56
CA PRO A 287 10.44 2.71 -15.86
C PRO A 287 10.94 4.11 -16.23
N GLU A 288 10.84 4.47 -17.51
CA GLU A 288 11.23 5.79 -18.03
C GLU A 288 10.34 6.94 -17.52
N TRP A 289 9.14 6.62 -17.02
CA TRP A 289 8.16 7.57 -16.50
C TRP A 289 8.03 7.57 -14.98
N LEU A 290 8.90 6.83 -14.29
CA LEU A 290 9.01 6.91 -12.84
C LEU A 290 9.42 8.34 -12.43
N ARG A 291 8.86 8.82 -11.31
CA ARG A 291 9.07 10.18 -10.77
C ARG A 291 8.60 11.33 -11.69
N GLN A 292 7.91 11.03 -12.80
CA GLN A 292 7.37 12.05 -13.72
C GLN A 292 5.89 12.37 -13.46
N GLY A 293 5.37 12.10 -12.27
CA GLY A 293 4.00 12.42 -11.86
C GLY A 293 2.94 11.41 -12.30
N VAL A 294 3.25 10.49 -13.20
CA VAL A 294 2.31 9.45 -13.68
C VAL A 294 1.73 8.62 -12.53
N GLY A 295 2.58 8.22 -11.58
CA GLY A 295 2.15 7.45 -10.41
C GLY A 295 1.20 8.23 -9.51
N ARG A 296 1.44 9.54 -9.31
CA ARG A 296 0.54 10.42 -8.54
C ARG A 296 -0.80 10.57 -9.23
N LEU A 297 -0.79 10.84 -10.54
CA LEU A 297 -2.00 10.98 -11.33
C LEU A 297 -2.91 9.74 -11.21
N LEU A 298 -2.33 8.55 -11.32
CA LEU A 298 -3.05 7.30 -11.13
C LEU A 298 -3.52 7.13 -9.68
N LEU A 299 -2.64 7.35 -8.72
CA LEU A 299 -2.93 7.11 -7.30
C LEU A 299 -3.99 8.07 -6.75
N ASP A 300 -4.00 9.34 -7.17
CA ASP A 300 -5.04 10.30 -6.80
C ASP A 300 -6.42 9.84 -7.25
N GLN A 301 -6.53 9.32 -8.48
CA GLN A 301 -7.78 8.75 -8.98
C GLN A 301 -8.21 7.53 -8.17
N LEU A 302 -7.28 6.59 -7.91
CA LEU A 302 -7.56 5.38 -7.14
C LEU A 302 -7.95 5.70 -5.69
N MET A 303 -7.32 6.71 -5.07
CA MET A 303 -7.67 7.15 -3.73
C MET A 303 -9.04 7.83 -3.68
N ASN A 304 -9.47 8.54 -4.73
CA ASN A 304 -10.81 9.06 -4.85
C ASN A 304 -11.84 7.93 -4.97
N ASP A 305 -11.55 6.95 -5.83
CA ASP A 305 -12.40 5.78 -6.00
C ASP A 305 -12.57 4.97 -4.70
N LEU A 306 -11.49 4.79 -3.92
CA LEU A 306 -11.53 4.12 -2.62
C LEU A 306 -12.44 4.85 -1.62
N ARG A 307 -12.47 6.20 -1.66
CA ARG A 307 -13.39 7.00 -0.82
C ARG A 307 -14.85 6.85 -1.28
N GLU A 308 -15.10 6.83 -2.60
CA GLU A 308 -16.46 6.64 -3.15
C GLU A 308 -17.07 5.29 -2.79
N VAL A 309 -16.25 4.24 -2.69
CA VAL A 309 -16.72 2.90 -2.33
C VAL A 309 -16.68 2.62 -0.81
N ASP A 310 -16.43 3.65 0.00
CA ASP A 310 -16.32 3.57 1.47
C ASP A 310 -15.35 2.47 1.94
N ALA A 311 -14.19 2.39 1.28
CA ALA A 311 -13.16 1.42 1.63
C ALA A 311 -12.60 1.69 3.03
N VAL A 312 -12.42 0.64 3.82
CA VAL A 312 -11.78 0.71 5.15
C VAL A 312 -10.27 0.55 5.04
N THR A 313 -9.82 -0.39 4.21
CA THR A 313 -8.39 -0.62 3.99
C THR A 313 -8.07 -0.79 2.51
N ALA A 314 -6.91 -0.27 2.12
CA ALA A 314 -6.29 -0.53 0.83
C ALA A 314 -4.94 -1.19 1.04
N THR A 315 -4.66 -2.25 0.28
CA THR A 315 -3.40 -3.00 0.33
C THR A 315 -2.73 -2.96 -1.03
N PHE A 316 -1.42 -2.79 -1.02
CA PHE A 316 -0.56 -2.89 -2.20
C PHE A 316 0.51 -3.93 -1.94
N ARG A 317 0.75 -4.81 -2.90
CA ARG A 317 1.82 -5.83 -2.80
C ARG A 317 2.70 -5.74 -4.02
N ASP A 318 4.00 -5.66 -3.81
CA ASP A 318 5.00 -5.60 -4.85
C ASP A 318 6.33 -6.21 -4.40
N TYR A 319 7.25 -6.32 -5.35
CA TYR A 319 8.62 -6.73 -5.09
C TYR A 319 9.39 -5.65 -4.31
N GLU A 320 10.31 -6.07 -3.47
CA GLU A 320 11.17 -5.16 -2.70
C GLU A 320 11.97 -4.19 -3.58
N SER A 321 12.26 -4.59 -4.82
CA SER A 321 13.02 -3.77 -5.80
C SER A 321 12.26 -2.55 -6.32
N SER A 322 10.95 -2.48 -6.15
CA SER A 322 10.10 -1.36 -6.64
C SER A 322 10.11 -0.19 -5.65
N SER A 323 11.28 0.32 -5.30
CA SER A 323 11.46 1.32 -4.23
C SER A 323 10.75 2.65 -4.51
N GLU A 324 10.65 3.07 -5.77
CA GLU A 324 10.01 4.33 -6.18
C GLU A 324 8.50 4.30 -5.95
N VAL A 325 7.84 3.23 -6.38
CA VAL A 325 6.39 3.06 -6.18
C VAL A 325 6.06 2.91 -4.69
N GLN A 326 6.89 2.17 -3.95
CA GLN A 326 6.72 2.04 -2.50
C GLN A 326 6.92 3.37 -1.77
N SER A 327 7.89 4.19 -2.20
CA SER A 327 8.12 5.52 -1.64
C SER A 327 6.91 6.42 -1.88
N LEU A 328 6.37 6.42 -3.10
CA LEU A 328 5.15 7.15 -3.43
C LEU A 328 3.97 6.74 -2.55
N LEU A 329 3.74 5.43 -2.38
CA LEU A 329 2.66 4.93 -1.53
C LEU A 329 2.84 5.32 -0.05
N LYS A 330 4.08 5.32 0.46
CA LYS A 330 4.37 5.79 1.82
C LYS A 330 4.03 7.27 2.00
N GLU A 331 4.26 8.12 0.99
CA GLU A 331 3.82 9.52 1.00
C GLU A 331 2.30 9.66 1.12
N TYR A 332 1.54 8.72 0.54
CA TYR A 332 0.09 8.64 0.68
C TYR A 332 -0.37 7.98 2.00
N GLY A 333 0.55 7.68 2.91
CA GLY A 333 0.27 7.13 4.24
C GLY A 333 0.08 5.63 4.28
N PHE A 334 0.57 4.90 3.27
CA PHE A 334 0.68 3.44 3.35
C PHE A 334 1.87 3.05 4.22
N ALA A 335 1.69 2.04 5.07
CA ALA A 335 2.74 1.49 5.92
C ALA A 335 2.99 0.02 5.59
N GLU A 336 4.24 -0.43 5.73
CA GLU A 336 4.57 -1.85 5.56
C GLU A 336 3.93 -2.66 6.70
N THR A 337 3.11 -3.64 6.33
CA THR A 337 2.44 -4.54 7.28
C THR A 337 2.92 -5.97 7.17
N MET A 338 3.50 -6.35 6.03
CA MET A 338 3.96 -7.71 5.82
C MET A 338 5.12 -7.74 4.82
N ARG A 339 6.09 -8.62 5.11
CA ARG A 339 7.18 -8.96 4.20
C ARG A 339 7.23 -10.48 4.03
N LEU A 340 7.23 -10.95 2.77
CA LEU A 340 7.34 -12.36 2.43
C LEU A 340 8.66 -12.60 1.70
N GLN A 341 9.45 -13.53 2.18
CA GLN A 341 10.64 -14.01 1.48
C GLN A 341 10.22 -15.08 0.47
N ASP A 342 10.52 -14.87 -0.80
CA ASP A 342 10.45 -15.92 -1.83
C ASP A 342 11.75 -16.73 -1.77
N LEU A 343 11.60 -18.00 -1.48
CA LEU A 343 12.68 -18.96 -1.44
C LEU A 343 12.52 -19.93 -2.60
N ARG A 344 13.62 -20.25 -3.28
CA ARG A 344 13.65 -21.19 -4.41
C ARG A 344 14.57 -22.37 -4.12
N LEU A 345 14.11 -23.57 -4.48
CA LEU A 345 14.84 -24.81 -4.42
C LEU A 345 15.03 -25.36 -5.83
N ALA A 346 16.26 -25.58 -6.26
CA ALA A 346 16.59 -26.33 -7.46
C ALA A 346 16.48 -27.84 -7.15
N VAL A 347 15.43 -28.50 -7.68
CA VAL A 347 15.08 -29.88 -7.31
C VAL A 347 16.18 -30.88 -7.66
N ALA A 348 16.82 -30.72 -8.84
CA ALA A 348 17.88 -31.60 -9.29
C ALA A 348 19.15 -31.50 -8.43
N GLU A 349 19.45 -30.32 -7.90
CA GLU A 349 20.65 -30.04 -7.10
C GLU A 349 20.50 -30.38 -5.62
N THR A 350 19.29 -30.70 -5.18
CA THR A 350 19.00 -30.94 -3.75
C THR A 350 19.51 -32.31 -3.31
N ASP A 351 20.43 -32.37 -2.36
CA ASP A 351 20.84 -33.60 -1.71
C ASP A 351 19.84 -33.97 -0.61
N LEU A 352 19.13 -35.12 -0.81
CA LEU A 352 18.19 -35.65 0.16
C LEU A 352 18.81 -36.66 1.13
N SER A 353 20.07 -37.09 0.92
CA SER A 353 20.74 -38.08 1.75
C SER A 353 20.69 -37.78 3.26
N PRO A 354 20.92 -36.52 3.71
CA PRO A 354 20.83 -36.18 5.13
C PRO A 354 19.44 -36.33 5.73
N PHE A 355 18.40 -36.36 4.89
CA PHE A 355 17.01 -36.41 5.33
C PHE A 355 16.43 -37.84 5.36
N LEU A 356 17.06 -38.81 4.68
CA LEU A 356 16.62 -40.20 4.66
C LEU A 356 16.60 -40.80 6.07
N THR A 357 17.64 -40.58 6.86
CA THR A 357 17.71 -41.04 8.27
C THR A 357 16.58 -40.44 9.13
N VAL A 358 16.20 -39.19 8.85
CA VAL A 358 15.06 -38.54 9.55
C VAL A 358 13.75 -39.17 9.15
N MET A 359 13.56 -39.49 7.87
CA MET A 359 12.35 -40.16 7.37
C MET A 359 12.22 -41.58 7.98
N GLU A 360 13.31 -42.36 8.03
CA GLU A 360 13.35 -43.68 8.67
C GLU A 360 13.04 -43.61 10.16
N ARG A 361 13.61 -42.62 10.87
CA ARG A 361 13.32 -42.40 12.29
C ARG A 361 11.85 -42.07 12.52
N VAL A 362 11.26 -41.19 11.73
CA VAL A 362 9.83 -40.85 11.82
C VAL A 362 8.97 -42.09 11.59
N LYS A 363 9.32 -42.92 10.60
CA LYS A 363 8.64 -44.19 10.33
C LYS A 363 8.80 -45.19 11.50
N ALA A 364 9.97 -45.27 12.11
CA ALA A 364 10.23 -46.13 13.27
C ALA A 364 9.44 -45.72 14.52
N MET A 365 8.99 -44.49 14.60
CA MET A 365 8.09 -43.99 15.65
C MET A 365 6.62 -44.40 15.42
N GLY A 366 6.31 -45.14 14.35
CA GLY A 366 4.95 -45.53 13.98
C GLY A 366 4.22 -44.45 13.14
N ILE A 367 4.88 -43.32 12.85
CA ILE A 367 4.28 -42.25 12.05
C ILE A 367 4.37 -42.64 10.57
N THR A 368 3.23 -42.59 9.88
CA THR A 368 3.13 -42.84 8.44
C THR A 368 2.86 -41.54 7.69
N ILE A 369 3.45 -41.42 6.51
CA ILE A 369 3.18 -40.27 5.60
C ILE A 369 2.45 -40.83 4.38
N SER A 370 1.26 -40.30 4.13
CA SER A 370 0.39 -40.67 3.00
C SER A 370 0.05 -39.42 2.17
N THR A 371 -0.44 -39.63 0.95
CA THR A 371 -0.94 -38.57 0.12
C THR A 371 -2.44 -38.34 0.36
N LEU A 372 -2.94 -37.17 0.01
CA LEU A 372 -4.37 -36.83 0.08
C LEU A 372 -5.20 -37.86 -0.74
N ARG A 373 -4.70 -38.26 -1.92
CA ARG A 373 -5.34 -39.29 -2.74
C ARG A 373 -5.48 -40.63 -1.98
N GLN A 374 -4.44 -41.05 -1.27
CA GLN A 374 -4.48 -42.28 -0.47
C GLN A 374 -5.43 -42.15 0.71
N GLU A 375 -5.43 -41.01 1.41
CA GLU A 375 -6.34 -40.75 2.53
C GLU A 375 -7.81 -40.71 2.09
N ARG A 376 -8.09 -40.08 0.94
CA ARG A 376 -9.43 -40.04 0.35
C ARG A 376 -10.00 -41.44 0.06
N GLN A 377 -9.14 -42.39 -0.31
CA GLN A 377 -9.56 -43.76 -0.55
C GLN A 377 -9.71 -44.59 0.73
N ARG A 378 -8.89 -44.30 1.75
CA ARG A 378 -8.78 -45.10 2.98
C ARG A 378 -9.73 -44.63 4.08
N GLU A 379 -9.91 -43.33 4.25
CA GLU A 379 -10.58 -42.67 5.38
C GLU A 379 -11.81 -41.91 4.93
N PRO A 380 -13.01 -42.42 5.17
CA PRO A 380 -14.23 -41.70 4.76
C PRO A 380 -14.38 -40.31 5.36
N ARG A 381 -13.80 -40.08 6.55
CA ARG A 381 -13.82 -38.78 7.25
C ARG A 381 -12.55 -37.95 7.02
N TYR A 382 -11.81 -38.22 5.94
CA TYR A 382 -10.52 -37.55 5.68
C TYR A 382 -10.65 -36.05 5.65
N LEU A 383 -11.72 -35.51 5.08
CA LEU A 383 -11.94 -34.09 4.95
C LEU A 383 -12.17 -33.41 6.31
N GLU A 384 -12.95 -34.04 7.18
CA GLU A 384 -13.22 -33.60 8.54
C GLU A 384 -11.92 -33.56 9.37
N LYS A 385 -11.17 -34.70 9.35
CA LYS A 385 -9.88 -34.78 10.04
C LYS A 385 -8.85 -33.80 9.53
N LEU A 386 -8.81 -33.57 8.21
CA LEU A 386 -7.92 -32.57 7.62
C LEU A 386 -8.31 -31.15 8.02
N TYR A 387 -9.60 -30.88 8.07
CA TYR A 387 -10.13 -29.60 8.55
C TYR A 387 -9.78 -29.36 10.02
N GLU A 388 -10.00 -30.35 10.90
CA GLU A 388 -9.62 -30.28 12.32
C GLU A 388 -8.11 -30.02 12.49
N LEU A 389 -7.28 -30.77 11.75
CA LEU A 389 -5.84 -30.58 11.77
C LEU A 389 -5.46 -29.16 11.34
N THR A 390 -5.90 -28.73 10.17
CA THR A 390 -5.50 -27.42 9.62
C THR A 390 -6.02 -26.26 10.46
N THR A 391 -7.19 -26.40 11.08
CA THR A 391 -7.73 -25.40 12.02
C THR A 391 -6.82 -25.26 13.25
N ARG A 392 -6.45 -26.39 13.89
CA ARG A 392 -5.51 -26.39 15.02
C ARG A 392 -4.14 -25.80 14.65
N LEU A 393 -3.62 -26.15 13.48
CA LEU A 393 -2.31 -25.66 13.04
C LEU A 393 -2.33 -24.15 12.76
N LYS A 394 -3.44 -23.63 12.24
CA LYS A 394 -3.64 -22.19 11.99
C LYS A 394 -3.80 -21.38 13.28
N GLU A 395 -4.26 -21.99 14.37
CA GLU A 395 -4.29 -21.32 15.69
C GLU A 395 -2.88 -20.94 16.18
N ASP A 396 -1.89 -21.69 15.74
CA ASP A 396 -0.48 -21.46 16.07
C ASP A 396 0.24 -20.51 15.12
N ASP A 397 -0.43 -20.05 14.07
CA ASP A 397 0.15 -19.09 13.12
C ASP A 397 0.12 -17.68 13.72
N PRO A 398 1.27 -17.07 14.04
CA PRO A 398 1.35 -15.71 14.54
C PRO A 398 0.80 -14.69 13.54
N ALA A 399 0.60 -15.10 12.31
CA ALA A 399 0.08 -14.32 11.20
C ALA A 399 -1.43 -14.46 10.98
N ARG A 400 -2.17 -14.95 11.98
CA ARG A 400 -3.62 -15.13 11.92
C ARG A 400 -4.35 -13.77 11.89
N ASP A 401 -4.42 -13.18 10.71
CA ASP A 401 -5.02 -11.85 10.51
C ASP A 401 -6.52 -11.88 10.17
N PHE A 402 -7.17 -13.07 10.03
CA PHE A 402 -8.47 -13.12 9.37
C PHE A 402 -9.53 -13.86 10.14
N PHE A 403 -10.64 -13.14 10.33
CA PHE A 403 -11.93 -13.69 10.72
C PHE A 403 -12.48 -14.58 9.58
N GLN A 404 -12.65 -15.87 9.83
CA GLN A 404 -13.39 -16.78 8.96
C GLN A 404 -14.31 -17.64 9.81
N PRO A 405 -15.65 -17.62 9.59
CA PRO A 405 -16.57 -18.51 10.31
C PRO A 405 -16.21 -19.99 10.12
N PRO A 406 -16.42 -20.86 11.10
CA PRO A 406 -16.13 -22.29 10.96
C PRO A 406 -16.79 -22.95 9.74
N SER A 407 -18.05 -22.59 9.44
CA SER A 407 -18.77 -23.05 8.24
C SER A 407 -18.14 -22.58 6.92
N TYR A 408 -17.46 -21.44 6.94
CA TYR A 408 -16.72 -20.92 5.79
C TYR A 408 -15.47 -21.77 5.51
N TYR A 409 -14.73 -22.17 6.54
CA TYR A 409 -13.52 -22.98 6.36
C TYR A 409 -13.82 -24.35 5.77
N GLU A 410 -14.88 -25.02 6.20
CA GLU A 410 -15.26 -26.32 5.65
C GLU A 410 -15.59 -26.22 4.15
N ARG A 411 -16.39 -25.24 3.80
CA ARG A 411 -16.77 -24.96 2.41
C ARG A 411 -15.57 -24.55 1.57
N GLU A 412 -14.76 -23.60 2.06
CA GLU A 412 -13.58 -23.11 1.35
C GLU A 412 -12.48 -24.17 1.27
N ALA A 413 -12.27 -24.98 2.31
CA ALA A 413 -11.33 -26.08 2.27
C ALA A 413 -11.72 -27.09 1.17
N ARG A 414 -13.01 -27.43 1.04
CA ARG A 414 -13.50 -28.29 -0.03
C ARG A 414 -13.30 -27.66 -1.39
N LEU A 415 -13.73 -26.43 -1.59
CA LEU A 415 -13.56 -25.68 -2.84
C LEU A 415 -12.07 -25.51 -3.20
N TRP A 416 -11.19 -25.35 -2.20
CA TRP A 416 -9.76 -25.21 -2.43
C TRP A 416 -9.14 -26.53 -2.89
N LEU A 417 -9.50 -27.65 -2.29
CA LEU A 417 -9.02 -28.99 -2.66
C LEU A 417 -9.50 -29.44 -4.06
N GLU A 418 -10.62 -28.89 -4.54
CA GLU A 418 -11.17 -29.19 -5.86
C GLU A 418 -10.55 -28.34 -6.99
N ARG A 419 -9.65 -27.42 -6.66
CA ARG A 419 -9.02 -26.54 -7.67
C ARG A 419 -7.99 -27.28 -8.54
N PRO A 420 -7.87 -26.93 -9.84
CA PRO A 420 -7.00 -27.64 -10.79
C PRO A 420 -5.52 -27.64 -10.42
N TYR A 421 -5.06 -26.63 -9.69
CA TYR A 421 -3.66 -26.50 -9.28
C TYR A 421 -3.30 -27.32 -8.04
N VAL A 422 -4.27 -27.91 -7.34
CA VAL A 422 -4.03 -28.77 -6.18
C VAL A 422 -3.69 -30.18 -6.65
N LEU A 423 -2.51 -30.66 -6.25
CA LEU A 423 -2.02 -31.98 -6.58
C LEU A 423 -2.28 -32.94 -5.41
N GLU A 424 -3.32 -33.79 -5.50
CA GLU A 424 -3.65 -34.75 -4.43
C GLU A 424 -2.49 -35.69 -4.08
N ASP A 425 -1.62 -35.99 -5.05
CA ASP A 425 -0.44 -36.85 -4.84
C ASP A 425 0.77 -36.08 -4.28
N ALA A 426 0.71 -34.76 -4.28
CA ALA A 426 1.73 -33.88 -3.71
C ALA A 426 1.26 -33.21 -2.40
N TYR A 427 0.09 -33.60 -1.90
CA TYR A 427 -0.44 -33.17 -0.62
C TYR A 427 -0.17 -34.29 0.41
N PHE A 428 0.83 -34.10 1.27
CA PHE A 428 1.32 -35.10 2.21
C PHE A 428 0.73 -34.91 3.60
N ILE A 429 0.25 -35.98 4.21
CA ILE A 429 -0.37 -36.02 5.54
C ILE A 429 0.43 -36.99 6.40
N ALA A 430 0.95 -36.52 7.53
CA ALA A 430 1.56 -37.36 8.55
C ALA A 430 0.48 -37.85 9.52
N ARG A 431 0.52 -39.14 9.85
CA ARG A 431 -0.42 -39.84 10.74
C ARG A 431 0.28 -40.56 11.85
N ASP A 432 -0.32 -40.56 13.05
CA ASP A 432 -0.03 -41.45 14.15
C ASP A 432 -1.30 -42.28 14.42
N GLY A 433 -1.27 -43.57 14.03
CA GLY A 433 -2.50 -44.36 13.96
C GLY A 433 -3.53 -43.74 13.01
N ASP A 434 -4.70 -43.37 13.56
CA ASP A 434 -5.79 -42.73 12.82
C ASP A 434 -5.78 -41.23 12.90
N ASP A 435 -4.92 -40.62 13.72
CA ASP A 435 -4.85 -39.19 13.92
C ASP A 435 -3.98 -38.51 12.87
N TYR A 436 -4.48 -37.44 12.29
CA TYR A 436 -3.68 -36.53 11.44
C TYR A 436 -2.88 -35.59 12.34
N ILE A 437 -1.56 -35.57 12.17
CA ILE A 437 -0.63 -34.88 13.06
C ILE A 437 0.22 -33.81 12.35
N GLY A 438 0.27 -33.82 11.03
CA GLY A 438 1.03 -32.84 10.26
C GLY A 438 0.70 -32.93 8.78
N VAL A 439 1.01 -31.84 8.08
CA VAL A 439 0.70 -31.67 6.66
C VAL A 439 1.73 -30.80 5.95
N THR A 440 1.97 -31.09 4.67
CA THR A 440 2.64 -30.21 3.71
C THR A 440 2.08 -30.46 2.32
N ASP A 441 1.98 -29.43 1.50
CA ASP A 441 1.47 -29.52 0.14
C ASP A 441 2.32 -28.78 -0.88
N LEU A 442 2.26 -29.26 -2.11
CA LEU A 442 2.77 -28.59 -3.31
C LEU A 442 1.63 -28.36 -4.28
N ASN A 443 1.62 -27.15 -4.86
CA ASN A 443 0.62 -26.72 -5.82
C ASN A 443 1.29 -26.41 -7.16
N LEU A 444 0.58 -26.65 -8.26
CA LEU A 444 1.01 -26.20 -9.57
C LEU A 444 1.05 -24.66 -9.59
N LEU A 445 2.08 -24.15 -10.24
CA LEU A 445 2.10 -22.77 -10.70
C LEU A 445 1.72 -22.78 -12.17
N GLU A 446 0.47 -22.43 -12.49
CA GLU A 446 -0.05 -22.42 -13.87
C GLU A 446 0.85 -21.57 -14.78
N GLU A 447 1.41 -20.52 -14.19
CA GLU A 447 2.29 -19.55 -14.83
C GLU A 447 3.72 -20.08 -15.03
N MET A 448 4.09 -21.17 -14.35
CA MET A 448 5.42 -21.77 -14.38
C MET A 448 5.33 -23.31 -14.42
N PRO A 449 5.04 -23.90 -15.57
CA PRO A 449 4.71 -25.35 -15.66
C PRO A 449 5.77 -26.30 -15.10
N GLN A 450 7.02 -25.85 -14.99
CA GLN A 450 8.13 -26.65 -14.46
C GLN A 450 8.42 -26.35 -12.96
N SER A 451 7.58 -25.54 -12.33
CA SER A 451 7.74 -25.12 -10.95
C SER A 451 6.53 -25.49 -10.10
N LEU A 452 6.77 -25.80 -8.84
CA LEU A 452 5.75 -25.98 -7.83
C LEU A 452 5.86 -24.90 -6.76
N SER A 453 4.75 -24.55 -6.14
CA SER A 453 4.73 -23.70 -4.94
C SER A 453 4.42 -24.55 -3.72
N THR A 454 5.13 -24.33 -2.60
CA THR A 454 4.69 -24.90 -1.34
C THR A 454 3.48 -24.12 -0.84
N GLY A 455 2.43 -24.84 -0.47
CA GLY A 455 1.32 -24.27 0.25
C GLY A 455 1.60 -24.23 1.75
N PHE A 456 0.75 -24.84 2.54
CA PHE A 456 0.86 -24.83 3.99
C PHE A 456 1.76 -25.97 4.48
N THR A 457 2.57 -25.72 5.52
CA THR A 457 3.34 -26.75 6.23
C THR A 457 3.14 -26.57 7.73
N GLY A 458 2.63 -27.57 8.39
CA GLY A 458 2.41 -27.53 9.84
C GLY A 458 2.46 -28.91 10.48
N VAL A 459 2.81 -28.95 11.77
CA VAL A 459 2.83 -30.14 12.63
C VAL A 459 2.27 -29.79 14.00
N ARG A 460 1.40 -30.63 14.55
CA ARG A 460 0.81 -30.47 15.89
C ARG A 460 1.90 -30.27 16.94
N ARG A 461 1.65 -29.46 17.96
CA ARG A 461 2.64 -29.03 18.97
C ARG A 461 3.37 -30.20 19.61
N GLU A 462 2.63 -31.24 19.97
CA GLU A 462 3.11 -32.46 20.63
C GLU A 462 4.06 -33.31 19.78
N TYR A 463 4.04 -33.14 18.45
CA TYR A 463 4.91 -33.86 17.49
C TYR A 463 6.02 -32.97 16.91
N ARG A 464 6.16 -31.74 17.39
CA ARG A 464 7.23 -30.85 16.91
C ARG A 464 8.60 -31.30 17.40
N ARG A 465 9.66 -30.88 16.69
CA ARG A 465 11.06 -31.20 16.97
C ARG A 465 11.42 -32.70 16.87
N GLN A 466 10.50 -33.55 16.40
CA GLN A 466 10.71 -34.99 16.20
C GLN A 466 11.08 -35.34 14.75
N GLY A 467 11.17 -34.34 13.85
CA GLY A 467 11.55 -34.54 12.45
C GLY A 467 10.38 -34.69 11.49
N VAL A 468 9.12 -34.66 11.97
CA VAL A 468 7.92 -34.87 11.14
C VAL A 468 7.84 -33.86 9.99
N ALA A 469 8.02 -32.54 10.26
CA ALA A 469 8.01 -31.50 9.22
C ALA A 469 9.14 -31.72 8.19
N THR A 470 10.32 -32.21 8.64
CA THR A 470 11.45 -32.53 7.77
C THR A 470 11.11 -33.71 6.85
N ALA A 471 10.51 -34.74 7.38
CA ALA A 471 10.10 -35.90 6.61
C ALA A 471 9.02 -35.56 5.57
N LEU A 472 8.01 -34.79 5.97
CA LEU A 472 6.97 -34.29 5.06
C LEU A 472 7.59 -33.49 3.89
N LYS A 473 8.45 -32.51 4.17
CA LYS A 473 9.13 -31.72 3.14
C LYS A 473 10.06 -32.55 2.26
N ALA A 474 10.75 -33.57 2.81
CA ALA A 474 11.58 -34.49 2.02
C ALA A 474 10.72 -35.28 1.02
N HIS A 475 9.55 -35.79 1.44
CA HIS A 475 8.59 -36.42 0.52
C HIS A 475 8.13 -35.46 -0.59
N ALA A 476 7.87 -34.20 -0.26
CA ALA A 476 7.49 -33.20 -1.24
C ALA A 476 8.60 -32.98 -2.30
N VAL A 477 9.87 -32.88 -1.87
CA VAL A 477 11.00 -32.77 -2.81
C VAL A 477 11.19 -34.04 -3.64
N GLN A 478 11.02 -35.24 -3.04
CA GLN A 478 11.06 -36.51 -3.79
C GLN A 478 9.98 -36.55 -4.87
N TYR A 479 8.75 -36.16 -4.55
CA TYR A 479 7.65 -36.05 -5.51
C TYR A 479 8.02 -35.13 -6.68
N ALA A 480 8.48 -33.94 -6.40
CA ALA A 480 8.86 -32.96 -7.43
C ALA A 480 9.94 -33.52 -8.36
N ARG A 481 10.95 -34.23 -7.80
CA ARG A 481 12.02 -34.89 -8.55
C ARG A 481 11.50 -36.01 -9.46
N GLN A 482 10.63 -36.89 -8.91
CA GLN A 482 10.06 -38.03 -9.63
C GLN A 482 9.17 -37.58 -10.81
N HIS A 483 8.52 -36.43 -10.70
CA HIS A 483 7.63 -35.90 -11.72
C HIS A 483 8.29 -34.85 -12.65
N GLY A 484 9.61 -34.67 -12.55
CA GLY A 484 10.37 -33.83 -13.47
C GLY A 484 10.26 -32.32 -13.25
N PHE A 485 9.75 -31.87 -12.11
CA PHE A 485 9.75 -30.46 -11.78
C PHE A 485 11.15 -29.95 -11.49
N ARG A 486 11.46 -28.74 -11.97
CA ARG A 486 12.79 -28.14 -11.80
C ARG A 486 12.94 -27.33 -10.53
N THR A 487 11.87 -26.65 -10.12
CA THR A 487 11.93 -25.69 -9.02
C THR A 487 10.76 -25.88 -8.05
N ILE A 488 11.05 -25.72 -6.75
CA ILE A 488 10.01 -25.52 -5.73
C ILE A 488 10.18 -24.11 -5.17
N ARG A 489 9.10 -23.33 -5.13
CA ARG A 489 9.04 -22.01 -4.50
C ARG A 489 8.37 -22.11 -3.13
N ALA A 490 8.83 -21.30 -2.19
CA ALA A 490 8.23 -21.20 -0.86
C ALA A 490 8.17 -19.74 -0.42
N PHE A 491 6.99 -19.29 -0.01
CA PHE A 491 6.79 -17.95 0.52
C PHE A 491 6.73 -18.00 2.04
N ASN A 492 7.66 -17.36 2.72
CA ASN A 492 7.75 -17.40 4.16
C ASN A 492 7.83 -16.01 4.77
N ARG A 493 7.14 -15.82 5.89
CA ARG A 493 7.35 -14.63 6.72
C ARG A 493 8.66 -14.75 7.50
N PRO A 494 9.41 -13.66 7.71
CA PRO A 494 10.62 -13.67 8.52
C PRO A 494 10.41 -14.20 9.95
N GLU A 495 9.22 -13.97 10.51
CA GLU A 495 8.81 -14.42 11.85
C GLU A 495 8.73 -15.94 11.97
N HIS A 496 8.52 -16.65 10.86
CA HIS A 496 8.50 -18.14 10.83
C HIS A 496 9.90 -18.73 10.81
N SER A 497 10.75 -18.33 11.75
CA SER A 497 12.17 -18.67 11.80
C SER A 497 12.47 -20.17 11.74
N THR A 498 11.64 -20.99 12.37
CA THR A 498 11.79 -22.47 12.36
C THR A 498 11.57 -23.07 10.97
N LEU A 499 10.54 -22.61 10.25
CA LEU A 499 10.25 -23.06 8.88
C LEU A 499 11.29 -22.55 7.89
N LEU A 500 11.75 -21.31 8.06
CA LEU A 500 12.86 -20.73 7.30
C LEU A 500 14.15 -21.52 7.48
N ALA A 501 14.48 -21.91 8.72
CA ALA A 501 15.65 -22.73 9.02
C ALA A 501 15.54 -24.13 8.36
N LEU A 502 14.35 -24.74 8.38
CA LEU A 502 14.09 -26.01 7.70
C LEU A 502 14.27 -25.88 6.19
N ASN A 503 13.67 -24.86 5.57
CA ASN A 503 13.79 -24.62 4.14
C ASN A 503 15.25 -24.37 3.74
N LYS A 504 16.01 -23.57 4.49
CA LYS A 504 17.45 -23.36 4.24
C LYS A 504 18.25 -24.66 4.32
N ARG A 505 17.97 -25.52 5.29
CA ARG A 505 18.63 -26.85 5.41
C ARG A 505 18.31 -27.77 4.23
N LEU A 506 17.11 -27.68 3.64
CA LEU A 506 16.73 -28.41 2.44
C LEU A 506 17.39 -27.85 1.16
N GLY A 507 18.05 -26.69 1.24
CA GLY A 507 18.73 -26.07 0.11
C GLY A 507 17.95 -24.94 -0.55
N PHE A 508 16.82 -24.50 0.02
CA PHE A 508 16.13 -23.31 -0.45
C PHE A 508 17.01 -22.07 -0.28
N ARG A 509 17.11 -21.28 -1.32
CA ARG A 509 17.84 -20.00 -1.35
C ARG A 509 16.87 -18.85 -1.51
N HIS A 510 17.15 -17.74 -0.84
CA HIS A 510 16.38 -16.51 -0.99
C HIS A 510 16.55 -15.96 -2.41
N SER A 511 15.46 -15.62 -3.06
CA SER A 511 15.44 -15.01 -4.40
C SER A 511 15.13 -13.52 -4.29
N TYR A 512 13.96 -13.18 -3.79
CA TYR A 512 13.53 -11.80 -3.54
C TYR A 512 12.50 -11.75 -2.40
N SER A 513 12.09 -10.55 -2.02
CA SER A 513 11.03 -10.36 -1.04
C SER A 513 9.84 -9.63 -1.67
N HIS A 514 8.65 -10.01 -1.24
CA HIS A 514 7.43 -9.26 -1.48
C HIS A 514 7.13 -8.39 -0.27
N VAL A 515 6.81 -7.13 -0.51
CA VAL A 515 6.39 -6.18 0.51
C VAL A 515 4.90 -5.91 0.35
N THR A 516 4.15 -5.99 1.44
CA THR A 516 2.76 -5.53 1.47
C THR A 516 2.69 -4.24 2.25
N LEU A 517 2.20 -3.20 1.58
CA LEU A 517 1.87 -1.92 2.19
C LEU A 517 0.36 -1.86 2.39
N GLU A 518 -0.07 -1.35 3.53
CA GLU A 518 -1.49 -1.17 3.85
C GLU A 518 -1.76 0.26 4.33
N LYS A 519 -2.90 0.78 3.95
CA LYS A 519 -3.43 2.03 4.47
C LYS A 519 -4.82 1.81 5.04
N CYS A 520 -5.04 2.23 6.29
CA CYS A 520 -6.37 2.43 6.83
C CYS A 520 -6.93 3.75 6.30
N LEU A 521 -8.10 3.69 5.66
CA LEU A 521 -8.75 4.83 5.02
C LEU A 521 -9.74 5.52 5.96
N ARG A 522 -10.17 4.81 7.01
CA ARG A 522 -10.97 5.38 8.09
C ARG A 522 -10.08 6.03 9.12
N GLU A 523 -10.52 7.17 9.64
CA GLU A 523 -9.83 7.85 10.72
C GLU A 523 -9.95 7.03 12.02
N VAL A 524 -8.80 6.75 12.63
CA VAL A 524 -8.73 6.10 13.93
C VAL A 524 -8.48 7.19 14.97
N VAL A 525 -9.45 7.38 15.85
CA VAL A 525 -9.37 8.37 16.93
C VAL A 525 -8.54 7.81 18.08
N GLU A 526 -7.68 8.64 18.67
CA GLU A 526 -6.95 8.24 19.87
C GLU A 526 -7.89 8.29 21.07
N VAL A 527 -8.12 7.13 21.70
CA VAL A 527 -8.95 6.99 22.90
C VAL A 527 -8.07 6.51 24.06
N GLN A 528 -8.20 7.15 25.21
CA GLN A 528 -7.45 6.75 26.41
C GLN A 528 -7.80 5.29 26.79
N PRO A 529 -6.81 4.41 26.99
CA PRO A 529 -7.06 2.98 27.27
C PRO A 529 -7.93 2.72 28.51
N GLY A 530 -8.00 3.65 29.47
CA GLY A 530 -8.87 3.57 30.65
C GLY A 530 -10.36 3.56 30.30
N VAL A 531 -10.76 4.15 29.18
CA VAL A 531 -12.15 4.17 28.69
C VAL A 531 -12.63 2.77 28.29
N TYR A 532 -11.73 1.88 27.86
CA TYR A 532 -12.07 0.54 27.40
C TYR A 532 -12.57 -0.39 28.50
N ASP A 533 -12.25 -0.12 29.77
CA ASP A 533 -12.65 -0.97 30.87
C ASP A 533 -14.19 -1.02 31.04
N LYS A 534 -14.89 0.09 30.74
CA LYS A 534 -16.37 0.15 30.81
C LYS A 534 -17.05 -0.69 29.73
N TYR A 535 -16.39 -0.92 28.59
CA TYR A 535 -16.92 -1.70 27.46
C TYR A 535 -16.70 -3.20 27.61
N SER A 536 -15.75 -3.63 28.44
CA SER A 536 -15.48 -5.04 28.66
C SER A 536 -16.70 -5.75 29.27
N GLY A 537 -16.98 -6.95 28.76
CA GLY A 537 -18.13 -7.77 29.20
C GLY A 537 -18.68 -8.65 28.07
N HIS A 538 -19.79 -9.28 28.40
CA HIS A 538 -20.53 -10.13 27.48
C HIS A 538 -21.82 -9.42 27.03
N TYR A 539 -22.14 -9.57 25.73
CA TYR A 539 -23.32 -8.97 25.13
C TYR A 539 -24.03 -10.05 24.31
N ARG A 540 -25.34 -10.21 24.52
CA ARG A 540 -26.18 -11.21 23.84
C ARG A 540 -27.24 -10.50 23.01
N ASP A 541 -27.34 -10.85 21.73
CA ASP A 541 -28.36 -10.29 20.87
C ASP A 541 -29.74 -10.82 21.28
N GLU A 542 -30.70 -9.91 21.43
CA GLU A 542 -32.05 -10.26 21.91
C GLU A 542 -32.87 -11.07 20.91
N ARG A 543 -32.59 -10.91 19.60
CA ARG A 543 -33.30 -11.61 18.52
C ARG A 543 -32.60 -12.90 18.10
N ARG A 544 -31.29 -13.01 18.43
CA ARG A 544 -30.42 -14.14 18.08
C ARG A 544 -29.57 -14.54 19.28
N PRO A 545 -30.20 -15.19 20.28
CA PRO A 545 -29.52 -15.50 21.57
C PRO A 545 -28.26 -16.35 21.44
N GLU A 546 -28.12 -17.05 20.31
CA GLU A 546 -26.90 -17.81 19.93
C GLU A 546 -25.70 -16.90 19.63
N LEU A 547 -25.93 -15.63 19.32
CA LEU A 547 -24.85 -14.65 19.12
C LEU A 547 -24.46 -14.01 20.45
N LEU A 548 -23.35 -14.51 20.98
CA LEU A 548 -22.70 -13.99 22.18
C LEU A 548 -21.41 -13.26 21.79
N PHE A 549 -21.34 -11.97 22.11
CA PHE A 549 -20.15 -11.15 21.92
C PHE A 549 -19.40 -11.03 23.24
N ALA A 550 -18.13 -11.42 23.27
CA ALA A 550 -17.24 -11.17 24.39
C ALA A 550 -16.29 -10.03 24.04
N VAL A 551 -16.43 -8.90 24.72
CA VAL A 551 -15.57 -7.73 24.54
C VAL A 551 -14.53 -7.70 25.67
N LYS A 552 -13.25 -7.61 25.30
CA LYS A 552 -12.13 -7.65 26.25
C LYS A 552 -11.12 -6.54 25.93
N LYS A 553 -10.50 -6.02 26.97
CA LYS A 553 -9.32 -5.16 26.85
C LYS A 553 -8.07 -6.01 26.93
N GLU A 554 -7.24 -5.97 25.91
CA GLU A 554 -5.99 -6.73 25.84
C GLU A 554 -4.87 -5.84 25.32
N GLN A 555 -3.78 -5.78 26.05
CA GLN A 555 -2.59 -4.98 25.68
C GLN A 555 -2.93 -3.51 25.32
N GLY A 556 -3.90 -2.92 26.01
CA GLY A 556 -4.34 -1.54 25.75
C GLY A 556 -5.26 -1.35 24.54
N ARG A 557 -5.70 -2.45 23.91
CA ARG A 557 -6.64 -2.47 22.78
C ARG A 557 -7.95 -3.13 23.16
N LEU A 558 -9.01 -2.78 22.45
CA LEU A 558 -10.31 -3.43 22.63
C LEU A 558 -10.46 -4.53 21.59
N THR A 559 -10.83 -5.72 22.05
CA THR A 559 -11.08 -6.88 21.18
C THR A 559 -12.51 -7.38 21.36
N LEU A 560 -13.08 -7.92 20.29
CA LEU A 560 -14.40 -8.53 20.28
C LEU A 560 -14.26 -9.98 19.80
N GLU A 561 -14.86 -10.90 20.54
CA GLU A 561 -14.92 -12.30 20.19
C GLU A 561 -16.39 -12.72 20.02
N CYS A 562 -16.71 -13.38 18.91
CA CYS A 562 -18.03 -13.93 18.62
C CYS A 562 -17.87 -15.21 17.80
N ILE A 563 -18.61 -16.26 18.16
CA ILE A 563 -18.58 -17.59 17.47
C ILE A 563 -17.14 -18.11 17.32
N GLY A 564 -16.34 -18.03 18.40
CA GLY A 564 -14.95 -18.50 18.43
C GLY A 564 -13.97 -17.66 17.59
N GLN A 565 -14.37 -16.46 17.19
CA GLN A 565 -13.55 -15.59 16.36
C GLN A 565 -13.31 -14.25 17.07
N LYS A 566 -12.06 -13.81 17.02
CA LYS A 566 -11.60 -12.63 17.72
C LYS A 566 -11.09 -11.58 16.73
N VAL A 567 -11.53 -10.34 16.91
CA VAL A 567 -11.10 -9.19 16.11
C VAL A 567 -10.76 -7.99 17.00
N GLU A 568 -9.87 -7.15 16.52
CA GLU A 568 -9.57 -5.85 17.13
C GLU A 568 -10.62 -4.82 16.73
N LEU A 569 -11.06 -4.01 17.66
CA LEU A 569 -11.95 -2.88 17.46
C LEU A 569 -11.15 -1.59 17.40
N PHE A 570 -11.22 -0.87 16.29
CA PHE A 570 -10.54 0.39 16.05
C PHE A 570 -11.48 1.56 16.33
N PRO A 571 -11.14 2.52 17.20
CA PRO A 571 -12.03 3.59 17.60
C PRO A 571 -12.25 4.62 16.47
N MET A 572 -13.53 4.94 16.22
CA MET A 572 -13.98 6.10 15.44
C MET A 572 -14.38 7.26 16.34
N SER A 573 -14.81 6.93 17.57
CA SER A 573 -15.11 7.86 18.65
C SER A 573 -14.87 7.16 19.99
N GLU A 574 -15.17 7.80 21.12
CA GLU A 574 -15.11 7.13 22.42
C GLU A 574 -16.01 5.90 22.52
N ALA A 575 -17.19 5.91 21.86
CA ALA A 575 -18.19 4.85 21.98
C ALA A 575 -18.37 4.01 20.70
N SER A 576 -17.86 4.44 19.56
CA SER A 576 -18.04 3.77 18.26
C SER A 576 -16.72 3.26 17.72
N PHE A 577 -16.75 2.05 17.18
CA PHE A 577 -15.57 1.31 16.70
C PHE A 577 -15.85 0.64 15.38
N PHE A 578 -14.80 0.35 14.60
CA PHE A 578 -14.89 -0.47 13.39
C PHE A 578 -13.89 -1.61 13.41
N THR A 579 -14.07 -2.56 12.47
CA THR A 579 -13.12 -3.65 12.26
C THR A 579 -12.47 -3.53 10.88
N LYS A 580 -11.21 -3.96 10.75
CA LYS A 580 -10.50 -4.00 9.46
C LYS A 580 -10.77 -5.27 8.64
N PRO A 581 -10.93 -6.46 9.25
CA PRO A 581 -11.06 -7.70 8.49
C PRO A 581 -12.37 -7.84 7.72
N PHE A 582 -13.45 -7.25 8.20
CA PHE A 582 -14.78 -7.23 7.58
C PHE A 582 -15.48 -5.91 7.87
N TYR A 583 -16.55 -5.61 7.12
CA TYR A 583 -17.35 -4.44 7.41
C TYR A 583 -18.13 -4.65 8.70
N GLY A 584 -17.67 -4.05 9.78
CA GLY A 584 -18.32 -4.09 11.07
C GLY A 584 -18.14 -2.77 11.80
N GLU A 585 -19.25 -2.16 12.20
CA GLU A 585 -19.31 -1.00 13.06
C GLU A 585 -20.01 -1.40 14.35
N PHE A 586 -19.44 -0.98 15.48
CA PHE A 586 -19.86 -1.37 16.81
C PHE A 586 -19.98 -0.11 17.68
N THR A 587 -21.16 0.14 18.21
CA THR A 587 -21.43 1.32 19.06
C THR A 587 -21.92 0.88 20.42
N PHE A 588 -21.23 1.27 21.48
CA PHE A 588 -21.63 1.01 22.85
C PHE A 588 -22.62 2.07 23.31
N ILE A 589 -23.79 1.62 23.74
CA ILE A 589 -24.87 2.48 24.26
C ILE A 589 -24.72 2.58 25.79
N VAL A 590 -24.70 3.81 26.27
CA VAL A 590 -24.60 4.13 27.70
C VAL A 590 -25.90 4.75 28.21
N ASP A 591 -26.27 4.46 29.44
CA ASP A 591 -27.40 5.09 30.13
C ASP A 591 -27.03 6.46 30.73
N GLU A 592 -28.00 7.11 31.36
CA GLU A 592 -27.81 8.42 32.01
C GLU A 592 -26.77 8.38 33.15
N ALA A 593 -26.54 7.21 33.76
CA ALA A 593 -25.51 6.99 34.77
C ALA A 593 -24.12 6.68 34.20
N GLY A 594 -23.98 6.67 32.89
CA GLY A 594 -22.72 6.36 32.19
C GLY A 594 -22.38 4.87 32.13
N GLN A 595 -23.34 3.98 32.49
CA GLN A 595 -23.15 2.53 32.40
C GLN A 595 -23.46 2.00 31.01
N VAL A 596 -22.62 1.12 30.50
CA VAL A 596 -22.82 0.48 29.20
C VAL A 596 -23.94 -0.55 29.31
N THR A 597 -24.99 -0.38 28.55
CA THR A 597 -26.19 -1.24 28.54
C THR A 597 -26.26 -2.17 27.36
N HIS A 598 -25.90 -1.70 26.17
CA HIS A 598 -26.02 -2.45 24.92
C HIS A 598 -24.80 -2.23 24.01
N LEU A 599 -24.65 -3.14 23.06
CA LEU A 599 -23.75 -3.07 21.94
C LEU A 599 -24.57 -3.15 20.64
N ASP A 600 -24.68 -2.04 19.95
CA ASP A 600 -25.27 -1.97 18.61
C ASP A 600 -24.20 -2.28 17.59
N SER A 601 -24.52 -3.14 16.63
CA SER A 601 -23.58 -3.44 15.56
C SER A 601 -24.24 -3.46 14.20
N ARG A 602 -23.48 -2.96 13.21
CA ARG A 602 -23.75 -3.05 11.78
C ARG A 602 -22.68 -3.92 11.16
N VAL A 603 -23.09 -5.08 10.64
CA VAL A 603 -22.15 -6.02 10.03
C VAL A 603 -22.61 -6.34 8.62
N ARG A 604 -21.71 -6.29 7.65
CA ARG A 604 -21.97 -6.62 6.26
C ARG A 604 -21.02 -7.69 5.77
N GLY A 605 -21.55 -8.82 5.35
CA GLY A 605 -20.82 -9.88 4.66
C GLY A 605 -20.76 -9.65 3.16
N LEU A 606 -19.89 -10.41 2.49
CA LEU A 606 -19.83 -10.45 1.03
C LEU A 606 -21.18 -10.95 0.47
N ASN A 607 -21.78 -10.18 -0.45
CA ASN A 607 -23.08 -10.54 -1.09
C ASN A 607 -24.22 -10.84 -0.10
N GLN A 608 -24.13 -10.33 1.13
CA GLN A 608 -25.18 -10.43 2.12
C GLN A 608 -25.74 -9.05 2.47
N PRO A 609 -27.03 -8.95 2.79
CA PRO A 609 -27.59 -7.71 3.30
C PRO A 609 -26.90 -7.32 4.60
N GLU A 610 -26.85 -6.03 4.86
CA GLU A 610 -26.36 -5.49 6.12
C GLU A 610 -27.23 -6.01 7.28
N ILE A 611 -26.56 -6.52 8.31
CA ILE A 611 -27.20 -7.05 9.50
C ILE A 611 -27.04 -6.04 10.64
N HIS A 612 -28.15 -5.65 11.24
CA HIS A 612 -28.18 -4.84 12.45
C HIS A 612 -28.47 -5.75 13.63
N LEU A 613 -27.58 -5.72 14.63
CA LEU A 613 -27.70 -6.47 15.86
C LEU A 613 -27.77 -5.51 17.04
N HIS A 614 -28.59 -5.84 18.03
CA HIS A 614 -28.76 -5.09 19.26
C HIS A 614 -28.55 -6.02 20.44
N ALA A 615 -27.33 -6.03 20.98
CA ALA A 615 -26.92 -6.98 21.99
C ALA A 615 -26.91 -6.33 23.38
N LYS A 616 -27.69 -6.87 24.32
CA LYS A 616 -27.75 -6.41 25.69
C LYS A 616 -26.55 -6.91 26.50
N LYS A 617 -25.99 -6.03 27.31
CA LYS A 617 -24.93 -6.41 28.26
C LYS A 617 -25.48 -7.35 29.32
N ILE A 618 -24.86 -8.53 29.50
CA ILE A 618 -25.27 -9.54 30.45
C ILE A 618 -24.22 -9.70 31.54
N LYS A 619 -24.65 -10.17 32.74
CA LYS A 619 -23.71 -10.56 33.80
C LYS A 619 -23.06 -11.89 33.44
N GLN A 620 -21.81 -12.07 33.83
CA GLN A 620 -21.00 -13.27 33.51
C GLN A 620 -21.62 -14.60 34.03
N SER A 621 -22.64 -14.51 34.88
CA SER A 621 -23.37 -15.64 35.51
C SER A 621 -24.70 -15.98 34.84
N ASP A 622 -25.13 -15.28 33.78
CA ASP A 622 -26.37 -15.62 33.08
C ASP A 622 -26.07 -16.69 31.99
N PRO A 623 -26.69 -17.89 32.10
CA PRO A 623 -26.47 -19.03 31.20
C PRO A 623 -26.93 -18.77 29.74
#